data_d703febd7101702740321b688762b9d5
#
_entry.id   d703febd7101702740321b688762b9d5
#
_cell.length_a   1.000
_cell.length_b   1.000
_cell.length_c   1.000
_cell.angle_alpha   90.00
_cell.angle_beta   90.00
_cell.angle_gamma   90.00
#
_symmetry.space_group_name_H-M   'P 1'
#
loop_
_entity.id
_entity.type
_entity.pdbx_description
1 polymer ?
#
loop_
_entity_poly.entity_id
_entity_poly.type
_entity_poly.pdbx_seq_one_letter_code
_entity_poly.pdbx_strand_id
1 'polypeptide(L)'
;MNSYYQLIFLGDTTCDVCWKVKERFFVLLNERGLDKSLIAVLDGDLTLTGREAGGYDSAKPTFAFYFGKQDNGDKDVDALMKLIRNRDAIYPVFFSVFEQEIPKVLQSINGVHYVETELDSIVNVAFEELRLLRKKRRVFISYKRSDSVAVANQLYDVLSRQQFDVFLDTYSIRGAADFQAELHHRITDSDVLIQLNSPKFMDSNWCREEISEANARQVGVLQLNWPNISAGAANQLCVVRRLDNVDFKYGHCKHCSSRLKKVVLEEIAAKVEALRARNIAAREDGLTAEFAKEAERQGRMIIKE
;
A
#
# COMPACT_ATOMS: atom_id res chain seq x y z
N MET A 1 7.96 2.20 -15.06
CA MET A 1 7.23 1.46 -14.01
C MET A 1 6.48 2.48 -13.16
N ASN A 2 5.21 2.25 -12.86
CA ASN A 2 4.46 3.17 -12.01
C ASN A 2 4.82 2.93 -10.55
N SER A 3 5.33 3.96 -9.85
CA SER A 3 5.50 3.96 -8.40
C SER A 3 4.15 3.86 -7.70
N TYR A 4 4.12 3.24 -6.53
CA TYR A 4 2.89 3.06 -5.74
C TYR A 4 2.79 4.02 -4.57
N TYR A 5 3.90 4.56 -4.12
CA TYR A 5 4.02 5.50 -3.00
C TYR A 5 4.74 6.76 -3.45
N GLN A 6 4.52 7.86 -2.74
CA GLN A 6 5.17 9.12 -3.01
C GLN A 6 5.89 9.63 -1.75
N LEU A 7 7.15 10.02 -1.92
CA LEU A 7 7.97 10.65 -0.91
C LEU A 7 8.37 12.04 -1.40
N ILE A 8 7.97 13.08 -0.67
CA ILE A 8 8.10 14.47 -1.08
C ILE A 8 9.08 15.19 -0.16
N PHE A 9 9.91 16.04 -0.73
CA PHE A 9 10.86 16.87 0.00
C PHE A 9 10.58 18.34 -0.30
N LEU A 10 10.29 19.13 0.73
CA LEU A 10 9.92 20.53 0.65
C LEU A 10 10.79 21.40 1.59
N GLY A 11 10.72 22.71 1.44
CA GLY A 11 11.47 23.66 2.22
C GLY A 11 12.92 23.79 1.74
N ASP A 12 13.90 23.79 2.63
CA ASP A 12 15.32 23.82 2.26
C ASP A 12 15.83 22.45 1.82
N THR A 13 15.46 22.07 0.61
CA THR A 13 15.89 20.79 0.02
C THR A 13 17.38 20.76 -0.35
N THR A 14 18.07 21.89 -0.23
CA THR A 14 19.51 21.99 -0.51
C THR A 14 20.38 21.73 0.73
N CYS A 15 19.77 21.63 1.91
CA CYS A 15 20.50 21.36 3.14
C CYS A 15 21.05 19.92 3.18
N ASP A 16 22.17 19.77 3.87
CA ASP A 16 22.88 18.49 4.04
C ASP A 16 21.98 17.40 4.66
N VAL A 17 21.09 17.83 5.56
CA VAL A 17 20.18 16.93 6.26
C VAL A 17 19.13 16.35 5.32
N CYS A 18 18.61 17.13 4.38
CA CYS A 18 17.69 16.62 3.36
C CYS A 18 18.33 15.48 2.57
N TRP A 19 19.59 15.66 2.15
CA TRP A 19 20.33 14.61 1.45
C TRP A 19 20.55 13.38 2.33
N LYS A 20 20.98 13.55 3.58
CA LYS A 20 21.16 12.44 4.55
C LYS A 20 19.86 11.65 4.78
N VAL A 21 18.72 12.33 4.96
CA VAL A 21 17.41 11.71 5.14
C VAL A 21 17.01 10.90 3.90
N LYS A 22 17.20 11.48 2.71
CA LYS A 22 16.90 10.83 1.43
C LYS A 22 17.76 9.58 1.22
N GLU A 23 19.05 9.67 1.41
CA GLU A 23 19.98 8.54 1.29
C GLU A 23 19.62 7.44 2.30
N ARG A 24 19.44 7.81 3.58
CA ARG A 24 19.12 6.85 4.64
C ARG A 24 17.78 6.14 4.41
N PHE A 25 16.79 6.86 3.89
CA PHE A 25 15.52 6.25 3.51
C PHE A 25 15.72 5.12 2.50
N PHE A 26 16.49 5.33 1.44
CA PHE A 26 16.73 4.30 0.44
C PHE A 26 17.64 3.17 0.91
N VAL A 27 18.58 3.44 1.80
CA VAL A 27 19.36 2.39 2.48
C VAL A 27 18.43 1.49 3.28
N LEU A 28 17.59 2.07 4.15
CA LEU A 28 16.63 1.32 4.95
C LEU A 28 15.57 0.60 4.10
N LEU A 29 15.15 1.19 2.97
CA LEU A 29 14.23 0.55 2.03
C LEU A 29 14.86 -0.73 1.46
N ASN A 30 16.11 -0.65 1.02
CA ASN A 30 16.85 -1.79 0.49
C ASN A 30 17.12 -2.87 1.57
N GLU A 31 17.50 -2.47 2.78
CA GLU A 31 17.67 -3.39 3.92
C GLU A 31 16.40 -4.18 4.25
N ARG A 32 15.22 -3.59 3.95
CA ARG A 32 13.91 -4.25 4.08
C ARG A 32 13.51 -5.08 2.86
N GLY A 33 14.39 -5.19 1.86
CA GLY A 33 14.13 -5.93 0.61
C GLY A 33 13.07 -5.28 -0.29
N LEU A 34 12.80 -3.96 -0.12
CA LEU A 34 11.85 -3.23 -0.92
C LEU A 34 12.54 -2.58 -2.12
N ASP A 35 11.93 -2.69 -3.30
CA ASP A 35 12.46 -2.08 -4.52
C ASP A 35 12.22 -0.57 -4.50
N LYS A 36 13.27 0.20 -4.82
CA LYS A 36 13.19 1.66 -4.92
C LYS A 36 12.19 2.17 -5.96
N SER A 37 11.85 1.35 -6.97
CA SER A 37 10.85 1.69 -7.98
C SER A 37 9.43 1.79 -7.42
N LEU A 38 9.19 1.29 -6.19
CA LEU A 38 7.93 1.45 -5.48
C LEU A 38 7.67 2.91 -5.09
N ILE A 39 8.73 3.71 -4.94
CA ILE A 39 8.68 5.08 -4.40
C ILE A 39 8.93 6.09 -5.53
N ALA A 40 7.98 7.00 -5.77
CA ALA A 40 8.25 8.22 -6.50
C ALA A 40 8.83 9.26 -5.54
N VAL A 41 9.97 9.84 -5.89
CA VAL A 41 10.53 10.97 -5.15
C VAL A 41 10.18 12.26 -5.88
N LEU A 42 9.61 13.22 -5.15
CA LEU A 42 9.25 14.53 -5.67
C LEU A 42 9.96 15.61 -4.83
N ASP A 43 10.62 16.52 -5.49
CA ASP A 43 11.32 17.64 -4.86
C ASP A 43 10.64 18.95 -5.28
N GLY A 44 10.17 19.76 -4.32
CA GLY A 44 9.77 21.15 -4.43
C GLY A 44 8.51 21.46 -5.23
N ASP A 45 8.49 21.23 -6.52
CA ASP A 45 7.36 21.68 -7.36
C ASP A 45 6.30 20.59 -7.58
N LEU A 46 5.17 20.72 -6.87
CA LEU A 46 4.01 19.84 -7.02
C LEU A 46 3.02 20.31 -8.11
N THR A 47 3.38 21.31 -8.91
CA THR A 47 2.50 21.85 -9.96
C THR A 47 2.39 20.91 -11.16
N LEU A 48 3.34 19.99 -11.33
CA LEU A 48 3.29 18.98 -12.38
C LEU A 48 2.22 17.94 -12.05
N THR A 49 0.98 18.30 -12.34
CA THR A 49 -0.17 17.39 -12.26
C THR A 49 -0.29 16.63 -13.57
N GLY A 50 0.02 15.36 -13.57
CA GLY A 50 -0.22 14.49 -14.71
C GLY A 50 0.46 13.12 -14.55
N ARG A 51 -0.31 12.06 -14.81
CA ARG A 51 0.18 10.68 -14.81
C ARG A 51 1.37 10.44 -15.75
N GLU A 52 1.57 11.32 -16.71
CA GLU A 52 2.62 11.19 -17.75
C GLU A 52 3.97 11.80 -17.35
N ALA A 53 4.01 12.70 -16.36
CA ALA A 53 5.23 13.43 -15.99
C ALA A 53 5.85 13.03 -14.65
N GLY A 54 5.36 11.97 -13.98
CA GLY A 54 5.87 11.55 -12.66
C GLY A 54 5.54 12.55 -11.54
N GLY A 55 4.55 13.42 -11.73
CA GLY A 55 4.10 14.42 -10.76
C GLY A 55 3.27 13.84 -9.62
N TYR A 56 2.90 14.72 -8.67
CA TYR A 56 2.08 14.36 -7.52
C TYR A 56 0.70 13.82 -7.93
N ASP A 57 0.33 12.68 -7.35
CA ASP A 57 -0.93 11.97 -7.56
C ASP A 57 -1.62 11.75 -6.19
N SER A 58 -2.71 12.48 -5.94
CA SER A 58 -3.48 12.41 -4.69
C SER A 58 -4.15 11.05 -4.42
N ALA A 59 -4.16 10.14 -5.41
CA ALA A 59 -4.66 8.79 -5.23
C ALA A 59 -3.61 7.80 -4.67
N LYS A 60 -2.38 8.27 -4.43
CA LYS A 60 -1.29 7.45 -3.89
C LYS A 60 -0.97 7.83 -2.46
N PRO A 61 -0.66 6.86 -1.59
CA PRO A 61 -0.12 7.14 -0.28
C PRO A 61 1.11 8.04 -0.38
N THR A 62 1.08 9.16 0.32
CA THR A 62 2.07 10.24 0.22
C THR A 62 2.58 10.62 1.60
N PHE A 63 3.88 10.82 1.70
CA PHE A 63 4.52 11.39 2.86
C PHE A 63 5.48 12.51 2.45
N ALA A 64 5.45 13.63 3.16
CA ALA A 64 6.29 14.78 2.88
C ALA A 64 7.18 15.16 4.08
N PHE A 65 8.47 15.34 3.84
CA PHE A 65 9.34 16.06 4.75
C PHE A 65 9.37 17.53 4.37
N TYR A 66 9.27 18.42 5.36
CA TYR A 66 9.52 19.84 5.20
C TYR A 66 10.77 20.23 6.02
N PHE A 67 11.81 20.69 5.36
CA PHE A 67 13.05 21.14 6.02
C PHE A 67 13.00 22.63 6.26
N GLY A 68 13.02 22.99 7.54
CA GLY A 68 13.02 24.38 7.99
C GLY A 68 14.29 25.10 7.61
N LYS A 69 14.21 26.43 7.55
CA LYS A 69 15.35 27.34 7.41
C LYS A 69 14.97 28.69 7.98
N GLN A 70 15.88 29.29 8.71
CA GLN A 70 15.72 30.64 9.19
C GLN A 70 15.46 31.60 8.01
N ASP A 71 14.47 32.44 8.13
CA ASP A 71 14.03 33.39 7.08
C ASP A 71 13.56 32.73 5.76
N ASN A 72 13.20 31.45 5.79
CA ASN A 72 12.74 30.74 4.58
C ASN A 72 11.35 31.20 4.10
N GLY A 73 10.68 32.03 4.90
CA GLY A 73 9.37 32.62 4.57
C GLY A 73 8.31 31.55 4.26
N ASP A 74 7.51 31.84 3.25
CA ASP A 74 6.43 30.98 2.80
C ASP A 74 6.86 30.06 1.64
N LYS A 75 8.07 29.50 1.71
CA LYS A 75 8.53 28.59 0.66
C LYS A 75 7.65 27.35 0.57
N ASP A 76 7.30 26.99 -0.64
CA ASP A 76 6.48 25.82 -0.98
C ASP A 76 5.05 25.81 -0.36
N VAL A 77 4.52 26.98 0.06
CA VAL A 77 3.21 27.08 0.73
C VAL A 77 2.09 26.53 -0.16
N ASP A 78 2.11 26.76 -1.45
CA ASP A 78 1.09 26.22 -2.37
C ASP A 78 1.12 24.69 -2.39
N ALA A 79 2.32 24.10 -2.40
CA ALA A 79 2.50 22.65 -2.30
C ALA A 79 2.00 22.11 -0.95
N LEU A 80 2.35 22.79 0.15
CA LEU A 80 1.89 22.44 1.50
C LEU A 80 0.37 22.48 1.60
N MET A 81 -0.27 23.55 1.10
CA MET A 81 -1.73 23.70 1.10
C MET A 81 -2.41 22.60 0.28
N LYS A 82 -1.77 22.15 -0.81
CA LYS A 82 -2.27 21.03 -1.62
C LYS A 82 -2.21 19.72 -0.84
N LEU A 83 -1.10 19.43 -0.17
CA LEU A 83 -0.93 18.23 0.67
C LEU A 83 -1.90 18.25 1.86
N ILE A 84 -2.05 19.37 2.55
CA ILE A 84 -2.99 19.53 3.67
C ILE A 84 -4.43 19.27 3.22
N ARG A 85 -4.86 19.83 2.08
CA ARG A 85 -6.21 19.59 1.52
C ARG A 85 -6.45 18.11 1.22
N ASN A 86 -5.42 17.41 0.76
CA ASN A 86 -5.48 15.98 0.46
C ASN A 86 -5.24 15.10 1.68
N ARG A 87 -4.94 15.72 2.85
CA ARG A 87 -4.66 15.03 4.12
C ARG A 87 -3.44 14.12 4.06
N ASP A 88 -2.48 14.48 3.24
CA ASP A 88 -1.20 13.80 3.20
C ASP A 88 -0.39 14.11 4.46
N ALA A 89 0.37 13.14 4.93
CA ALA A 89 1.22 13.31 6.11
C ALA A 89 2.40 14.23 5.78
N ILE A 90 2.58 15.28 6.60
CA ILE A 90 3.70 16.22 6.49
C ILE A 90 4.47 16.21 7.80
N TYR A 91 5.79 16.07 7.73
CA TYR A 91 6.67 16.02 8.88
C TYR A 91 7.70 17.15 8.84
N PRO A 92 7.47 18.23 9.61
CA PRO A 92 8.42 19.34 9.70
C PRO A 92 9.69 18.93 10.44
N VAL A 93 10.85 19.24 9.85
CA VAL A 93 12.19 19.06 10.44
C VAL A 93 12.81 20.43 10.60
N PHE A 94 13.19 20.80 11.81
CA PHE A 94 13.78 22.11 12.13
C PHE A 94 15.12 21.96 12.86
N PHE A 95 15.95 23.01 12.84
CA PHE A 95 17.34 22.96 13.30
C PHE A 95 17.61 23.82 14.52
N SER A 96 16.79 24.82 14.79
CA SER A 96 16.98 25.76 15.90
C SER A 96 15.64 26.15 16.52
N VAL A 97 14.88 27.07 15.94
CA VAL A 97 13.62 27.56 16.47
C VAL A 97 12.48 27.25 15.51
N PHE A 98 11.55 26.42 15.95
CA PHE A 98 10.45 25.90 15.15
C PHE A 98 9.65 27.04 14.47
N GLU A 99 9.24 28.04 15.23
CA GLU A 99 8.37 29.13 14.77
C GLU A 99 9.06 30.05 13.74
N GLN A 100 10.42 30.08 13.73
CA GLN A 100 11.21 30.89 12.80
C GLN A 100 11.57 30.16 11.50
N GLU A 101 11.61 28.85 11.56
CA GLU A 101 12.05 28.01 10.46
C GLU A 101 10.90 27.36 9.70
N ILE A 102 9.75 27.20 10.36
CA ILE A 102 8.61 26.46 9.80
C ILE A 102 7.49 27.45 9.45
N PRO A 103 6.89 27.35 8.24
CA PRO A 103 5.78 28.19 7.81
C PRO A 103 4.58 28.12 8.76
N LYS A 104 3.85 29.22 8.90
CA LYS A 104 2.68 29.30 9.79
C LYS A 104 1.66 28.19 9.54
N VAL A 105 1.47 27.80 8.30
CA VAL A 105 0.53 26.72 7.90
C VAL A 105 0.88 25.36 8.48
N LEU A 106 2.13 25.13 8.87
CA LEU A 106 2.61 23.89 9.49
C LEU A 106 2.81 24.00 11.00
N GLN A 107 2.67 25.17 11.60
CA GLN A 107 2.95 25.37 13.05
C GLN A 107 1.93 24.67 13.96
N SER A 108 0.79 24.23 13.42
CA SER A 108 -0.15 23.36 14.13
C SER A 108 0.23 21.87 14.08
N ILE A 109 1.21 21.50 13.27
CA ILE A 109 1.69 20.12 13.12
C ILE A 109 2.94 19.94 13.97
N ASN A 110 3.05 18.81 14.66
CA ASN A 110 4.25 18.50 15.44
C ASN A 110 5.46 18.31 14.51
N GLY A 111 6.50 19.10 14.73
CA GLY A 111 7.78 18.97 14.05
C GLY A 111 8.84 18.29 14.91
N VAL A 112 9.94 17.88 14.31
CA VAL A 112 11.09 17.29 14.99
C VAL A 112 12.30 18.23 14.91
N HIS A 113 12.95 18.46 16.04
CA HIS A 113 14.27 19.06 16.06
C HIS A 113 15.31 18.05 15.56
N TYR A 114 16.06 18.43 14.55
CA TYR A 114 17.07 17.51 13.98
C TYR A 114 18.23 17.30 14.95
N VAL A 115 18.47 16.02 15.25
CA VAL A 115 19.67 15.56 15.97
C VAL A 115 20.29 14.44 15.13
N GLU A 116 21.57 14.51 14.85
CA GLU A 116 22.23 13.58 13.91
C GLU A 116 22.15 12.12 14.37
N THR A 117 22.14 11.87 15.67
CA THR A 117 21.98 10.52 16.27
C THR A 117 20.59 9.95 16.11
N GLU A 118 19.59 10.76 15.72
CA GLU A 118 18.20 10.37 15.58
C GLU A 118 17.74 10.26 14.11
N LEU A 119 18.67 10.25 13.17
CA LEU A 119 18.36 10.19 11.74
C LEU A 119 17.42 9.01 11.38
N ASP A 120 17.68 7.83 11.95
CA ASP A 120 16.84 6.66 11.73
C ASP A 120 15.43 6.84 12.27
N SER A 121 15.25 7.52 13.38
CA SER A 121 13.93 7.82 13.96
C SER A 121 13.15 8.74 13.02
N ILE A 122 13.78 9.78 12.48
CA ILE A 122 13.18 10.70 11.52
C ILE A 122 12.73 9.96 10.25
N VAL A 123 13.59 9.12 9.72
CA VAL A 123 13.27 8.34 8.51
C VAL A 123 12.19 7.29 8.76
N ASN A 124 12.19 6.66 9.94
CA ASN A 124 11.21 5.64 10.29
C ASN A 124 9.78 6.18 10.33
N VAL A 125 9.56 7.46 10.65
CA VAL A 125 8.22 8.07 10.55
C VAL A 125 7.66 7.96 9.14
N ALA A 126 8.46 8.20 8.11
CA ALA A 126 8.01 8.02 6.73
C ALA A 126 7.65 6.56 6.42
N PHE A 127 8.41 5.60 6.96
CA PHE A 127 8.06 4.18 6.81
C PHE A 127 6.78 3.81 7.55
N GLU A 128 6.53 4.39 8.72
CA GLU A 128 5.30 4.18 9.49
C GLU A 128 4.10 4.70 8.74
N GLU A 129 4.14 5.95 8.30
CA GLU A 129 3.05 6.61 7.59
C GLU A 129 2.76 5.93 6.24
N LEU A 130 3.79 5.60 5.47
CA LEU A 130 3.65 4.82 4.25
C LEU A 130 3.39 3.33 4.53
N ARG A 131 3.27 2.93 5.82
CA ARG A 131 3.06 1.56 6.28
C ARG A 131 4.03 0.54 5.68
N LEU A 132 5.25 0.98 5.43
CA LEU A 132 6.36 0.16 4.96
C LEU A 132 7.15 -0.47 6.12
N LEU A 133 6.92 -0.03 7.38
CA LEU A 133 7.50 -0.61 8.60
C LEU A 133 6.83 -1.90 9.06
N ARG A 134 5.64 -2.23 8.59
CA ARG A 134 5.09 -3.53 8.93
C ARG A 134 6.11 -4.58 8.51
N LYS A 135 6.72 -5.24 9.50
CA LYS A 135 7.69 -6.34 9.29
C LYS A 135 7.13 -7.42 8.37
N LYS A 136 5.80 -7.37 8.13
CA LYS A 136 5.09 -8.37 7.34
C LYS A 136 3.95 -7.69 6.58
N ARG A 137 4.15 -7.50 5.30
CA ARG A 137 3.08 -7.20 4.34
C ARG A 137 2.33 -8.51 4.10
N ARG A 138 1.08 -8.59 4.51
CA ARG A 138 0.36 -9.86 4.59
C ARG A 138 -0.52 -10.10 3.38
N VAL A 139 -0.34 -11.25 2.75
CA VAL A 139 -1.16 -11.70 1.63
C VAL A 139 -1.74 -13.07 1.95
N PHE A 140 -3.04 -13.20 1.79
CA PHE A 140 -3.70 -14.49 1.88
C PHE A 140 -4.04 -14.99 0.47
N ILE A 141 -3.71 -16.25 0.15
CA ILE A 141 -4.01 -16.87 -1.13
C ILE A 141 -5.06 -17.96 -0.92
N SER A 142 -6.27 -17.72 -1.43
CA SER A 142 -7.37 -18.68 -1.46
C SER A 142 -7.36 -19.43 -2.79
N TYR A 143 -7.35 -20.75 -2.74
CA TYR A 143 -7.24 -21.59 -3.93
C TYR A 143 -7.80 -23.00 -3.73
N LYS A 144 -8.15 -23.67 -4.84
CA LYS A 144 -8.55 -25.09 -4.83
C LYS A 144 -7.35 -26.00 -5.07
N ARG A 145 -7.07 -26.90 -4.13
CA ARG A 145 -5.91 -27.80 -4.23
C ARG A 145 -5.92 -28.72 -5.45
N SER A 146 -7.11 -29.10 -5.89
CA SER A 146 -7.25 -30.06 -6.97
C SER A 146 -6.76 -29.57 -8.34
N ASP A 147 -6.64 -28.24 -8.55
CA ASP A 147 -6.31 -27.68 -9.87
C ASP A 147 -5.45 -26.41 -9.87
N SER A 148 -5.20 -25.78 -8.75
CA SER A 148 -4.47 -24.51 -8.69
C SER A 148 -3.27 -24.46 -7.73
N VAL A 149 -2.93 -25.60 -7.10
CA VAL A 149 -1.81 -25.68 -6.13
C VAL A 149 -0.46 -25.20 -6.71
N ALA A 150 -0.19 -25.52 -7.99
CA ALA A 150 1.08 -25.12 -8.60
C ALA A 150 1.21 -23.61 -8.79
N VAL A 151 0.12 -22.93 -9.13
CA VAL A 151 0.09 -21.47 -9.24
C VAL A 151 0.13 -20.82 -7.84
N ALA A 152 -0.57 -21.37 -6.85
CA ALA A 152 -0.54 -20.90 -5.47
C ALA A 152 0.89 -20.95 -4.92
N ASN A 153 1.61 -22.04 -5.11
CA ASN A 153 3.01 -22.17 -4.68
C ASN A 153 3.96 -21.21 -5.43
N GLN A 154 3.75 -20.99 -6.73
CA GLN A 154 4.55 -20.01 -7.48
C GLN A 154 4.34 -18.59 -6.97
N LEU A 155 3.10 -18.21 -6.65
CA LEU A 155 2.78 -16.91 -6.06
C LEU A 155 3.36 -16.79 -4.67
N TYR A 156 3.26 -17.83 -3.84
CA TYR A 156 3.92 -17.88 -2.54
C TYR A 156 5.41 -17.58 -2.67
N ASP A 157 6.13 -18.28 -3.57
CA ASP A 157 7.57 -18.10 -3.76
C ASP A 157 7.93 -16.68 -4.22
N VAL A 158 7.18 -16.12 -5.17
CA VAL A 158 7.48 -14.78 -5.71
C VAL A 158 7.19 -13.70 -4.68
N LEU A 159 6.05 -13.76 -3.99
CA LEU A 159 5.67 -12.77 -2.99
C LEU A 159 6.54 -12.85 -1.75
N SER A 160 6.91 -14.07 -1.29
CA SER A 160 7.82 -14.24 -0.16
C SER A 160 9.21 -13.65 -0.43
N ARG A 161 9.74 -13.79 -1.66
CA ARG A 161 10.99 -13.12 -2.07
C ARG A 161 10.88 -11.60 -2.05
N GLN A 162 9.69 -11.06 -2.25
CA GLN A 162 9.40 -9.62 -2.15
C GLN A 162 9.02 -9.19 -0.72
N GLN A 163 9.36 -10.02 0.28
CA GLN A 163 9.14 -9.74 1.70
C GLN A 163 7.66 -9.66 2.12
N PHE A 164 6.77 -10.30 1.39
CA PHE A 164 5.40 -10.53 1.86
C PHE A 164 5.36 -11.73 2.81
N ASP A 165 4.55 -11.62 3.86
CA ASP A 165 4.13 -12.72 4.71
C ASP A 165 2.92 -13.38 4.05
N VAL A 166 3.16 -14.49 3.36
CA VAL A 166 2.16 -15.12 2.50
C VAL A 166 1.54 -16.30 3.22
N PHE A 167 0.22 -16.29 3.35
CA PHE A 167 -0.56 -17.40 3.86
C PHE A 167 -1.25 -18.11 2.69
N LEU A 168 -1.04 -19.41 2.63
CA LEU A 168 -1.78 -20.29 1.73
C LEU A 168 -2.96 -20.89 2.49
N ASP A 169 -4.14 -20.86 1.85
CA ASP A 169 -5.27 -21.64 2.32
C ASP A 169 -4.95 -23.13 2.21
N THR A 170 -4.53 -23.72 3.31
CA THR A 170 -4.22 -25.14 3.39
C THR A 170 -5.46 -25.94 3.78
N TYR A 171 -6.49 -25.89 2.97
CA TYR A 171 -7.71 -26.69 3.16
C TYR A 171 -7.40 -28.18 3.28
N SER A 172 -7.09 -28.66 4.48
CA SER A 172 -7.35 -30.03 4.90
C SER A 172 -7.08 -30.24 6.37
N ILE A 173 -8.04 -30.86 7.04
CA ILE A 173 -7.87 -31.67 8.23
C ILE A 173 -7.75 -30.91 9.55
N ARG A 174 -8.81 -30.15 9.96
CA ARG A 174 -9.22 -30.06 11.39
C ARG A 174 -10.64 -29.50 11.46
N GLY A 175 -11.44 -29.89 12.46
CA GLY A 175 -12.88 -29.70 12.56
C GLY A 175 -13.43 -28.34 12.14
N ALA A 176 -14.57 -28.33 11.45
CA ALA A 176 -15.09 -27.21 10.68
C ALA A 176 -15.29 -25.87 11.41
N ALA A 177 -15.54 -25.87 12.72
CA ALA A 177 -15.85 -24.64 13.46
C ALA A 177 -14.61 -23.81 13.85
N ASP A 178 -13.53 -24.46 14.29
CA ASP A 178 -12.27 -23.78 14.65
C ASP A 178 -11.55 -23.22 13.43
N PHE A 179 -11.77 -23.87 12.27
CA PHE A 179 -11.15 -23.47 11.01
C PHE A 179 -11.77 -22.18 10.45
N GLN A 180 -13.10 -22.00 10.53
CA GLN A 180 -13.74 -20.77 10.06
C GLN A 180 -13.25 -19.53 10.85
N ALA A 181 -13.15 -19.65 12.17
CA ALA A 181 -12.65 -18.57 13.01
C ALA A 181 -11.20 -18.20 12.66
N GLU A 182 -10.33 -19.20 12.44
CA GLU A 182 -8.93 -18.97 12.06
C GLU A 182 -8.82 -18.32 10.67
N LEU A 183 -9.62 -18.76 9.70
CA LEU A 183 -9.65 -18.17 8.35
C LEU A 183 -10.13 -16.72 8.38
N HIS A 184 -11.21 -16.43 9.11
CA HIS A 184 -11.69 -15.07 9.32
C HIS A 184 -10.61 -14.19 9.94
N HIS A 185 -9.87 -14.71 10.90
CA HIS A 185 -8.76 -14.01 11.53
C HIS A 185 -7.64 -13.68 10.53
N ARG A 186 -7.27 -14.63 9.68
CA ARG A 186 -6.19 -14.47 8.69
C ARG A 186 -6.58 -13.51 7.57
N ILE A 187 -7.84 -13.56 7.09
CA ILE A 187 -8.34 -12.60 6.11
C ILE A 187 -8.32 -11.19 6.71
N THR A 188 -8.83 -11.04 7.94
CA THR A 188 -8.85 -9.74 8.64
C THR A 188 -7.46 -9.15 8.83
N ASP A 189 -6.48 -10.00 9.08
CA ASP A 189 -5.09 -9.63 9.30
C ASP A 189 -4.29 -9.40 7.99
N SER A 190 -4.90 -9.67 6.84
CA SER A 190 -4.24 -9.54 5.54
C SER A 190 -4.45 -8.16 4.93
N ASP A 191 -3.45 -7.70 4.19
CA ASP A 191 -3.55 -6.47 3.39
C ASP A 191 -4.25 -6.75 2.05
N VAL A 192 -4.02 -7.94 1.48
CA VAL A 192 -4.59 -8.38 0.19
C VAL A 192 -4.98 -9.85 0.25
N LEU A 193 -6.16 -10.15 -0.27
CA LEU A 193 -6.63 -11.51 -0.58
C LEU A 193 -6.44 -11.79 -2.07
N ILE A 194 -5.68 -12.82 -2.42
CA ILE A 194 -5.60 -13.34 -3.79
C ILE A 194 -6.51 -14.55 -3.91
N GLN A 195 -7.47 -14.48 -4.81
CA GLN A 195 -8.41 -15.57 -5.07
C GLN A 195 -8.11 -16.21 -6.42
N LEU A 196 -7.80 -17.51 -6.42
CA LEU A 196 -7.53 -18.27 -7.64
C LEU A 196 -8.81 -18.92 -8.16
N ASN A 197 -9.53 -18.21 -9.03
CA ASN A 197 -10.78 -18.69 -9.63
C ASN A 197 -10.49 -19.70 -10.73
N SER A 198 -10.16 -20.91 -10.33
CA SER A 198 -9.99 -22.07 -11.21
C SER A 198 -11.33 -22.75 -11.50
N PRO A 199 -11.45 -23.63 -12.52
CA PRO A 199 -12.71 -24.27 -12.85
C PRO A 199 -13.40 -24.99 -11.70
N LYS A 200 -12.64 -25.63 -10.81
CA LYS A 200 -13.19 -26.35 -9.66
C LYS A 200 -13.40 -25.46 -8.44
N PHE A 201 -12.85 -24.24 -8.44
CA PHE A 201 -13.01 -23.32 -7.32
C PHE A 201 -14.43 -22.75 -7.27
N MET A 202 -15.03 -22.45 -8.42
CA MET A 202 -16.35 -21.84 -8.54
C MET A 202 -17.50 -22.74 -8.05
N ASP A 203 -17.26 -24.03 -7.92
CA ASP A 203 -18.26 -25.00 -7.44
C ASP A 203 -18.45 -24.96 -5.90
N SER A 204 -17.67 -24.13 -5.18
CA SER A 204 -17.76 -24.05 -3.72
C SER A 204 -18.54 -22.82 -3.25
N ASN A 205 -19.53 -23.00 -2.36
CA ASN A 205 -20.27 -21.91 -1.70
C ASN A 205 -19.37 -20.99 -0.86
N TRP A 206 -18.21 -21.48 -0.51
CA TRP A 206 -17.22 -20.85 0.34
C TRP A 206 -16.64 -19.54 -0.23
N CYS A 207 -16.47 -19.44 -1.54
CA CYS A 207 -15.88 -18.29 -2.20
C CYS A 207 -16.65 -16.99 -2.03
N ARG A 208 -17.98 -17.06 -1.87
CA ARG A 208 -18.84 -15.88 -1.72
C ARG A 208 -18.73 -15.26 -0.33
N GLU A 209 -18.58 -16.10 0.68
CA GLU A 209 -18.44 -15.66 2.08
C GLU A 209 -17.10 -14.98 2.31
N GLU A 210 -15.99 -15.54 1.79
CA GLU A 210 -14.65 -14.96 1.87
C GLU A 210 -14.57 -13.56 1.23
N ILE A 211 -15.16 -13.39 0.05
CA ILE A 211 -15.19 -12.08 -0.63
C ILE A 211 -16.01 -11.07 0.16
N SER A 212 -17.17 -11.49 0.69
CA SER A 212 -18.04 -10.62 1.49
C SER A 212 -17.31 -10.15 2.76
N GLU A 213 -16.60 -11.04 3.42
CA GLU A 213 -15.83 -10.73 4.63
C GLU A 213 -14.66 -9.80 4.30
N ALA A 214 -13.86 -10.10 3.27
CA ALA A 214 -12.76 -9.25 2.84
C ALA A 214 -13.23 -7.83 2.50
N ASN A 215 -14.39 -7.70 1.85
CA ASN A 215 -14.99 -6.42 1.52
C ASN A 215 -15.49 -5.68 2.76
N ALA A 216 -16.15 -6.38 3.69
CA ALA A 216 -16.63 -5.81 4.95
C ALA A 216 -15.46 -5.26 5.80
N ARG A 217 -14.28 -5.84 5.66
CA ARG A 217 -13.04 -5.47 6.36
C ARG A 217 -12.10 -4.56 5.56
N GLN A 218 -12.52 -4.10 4.39
CA GLN A 218 -11.70 -3.27 3.51
C GLN A 218 -10.35 -3.93 3.14
N VAL A 219 -10.31 -5.25 3.03
CA VAL A 219 -9.18 -6.00 2.49
C VAL A 219 -9.28 -5.99 0.97
N GLY A 220 -8.20 -5.67 0.26
CA GLY A 220 -8.19 -5.68 -1.20
C GLY A 220 -8.28 -7.09 -1.74
N VAL A 221 -9.16 -7.30 -2.72
CA VAL A 221 -9.32 -8.60 -3.36
C VAL A 221 -8.74 -8.57 -4.77
N LEU A 222 -7.78 -9.45 -5.06
CA LEU A 222 -7.28 -9.71 -6.40
C LEU A 222 -7.79 -11.07 -6.87
N GLN A 223 -8.71 -11.07 -7.85
CA GLN A 223 -9.20 -12.29 -8.47
C GLN A 223 -8.36 -12.65 -9.70
N LEU A 224 -7.80 -13.84 -9.72
CA LEU A 224 -7.15 -14.43 -10.88
C LEU A 224 -8.10 -15.44 -11.52
N ASN A 225 -8.71 -15.07 -12.63
CA ASN A 225 -9.69 -15.91 -13.31
C ASN A 225 -8.99 -16.75 -14.38
N TRP A 226 -9.17 -18.07 -14.31
CA TRP A 226 -8.70 -19.00 -15.35
C TRP A 226 -9.37 -18.74 -16.70
N PRO A 227 -8.79 -19.21 -17.81
CA PRO A 227 -9.42 -19.11 -19.13
C PRO A 227 -10.84 -19.69 -19.10
N ASN A 228 -11.78 -18.99 -19.73
CA ASN A 228 -13.20 -19.35 -19.83
C ASN A 228 -13.99 -19.31 -18.51
N ILE A 229 -13.45 -18.74 -17.45
CA ILE A 229 -14.19 -18.45 -16.23
C ILE A 229 -14.73 -17.03 -16.30
N SER A 230 -16.05 -16.87 -16.20
CA SER A 230 -16.66 -15.54 -16.08
C SER A 230 -16.36 -14.97 -14.70
N ALA A 231 -16.06 -13.68 -14.64
CA ALA A 231 -15.95 -12.99 -13.37
C ALA A 231 -17.30 -13.08 -12.63
N GLY A 232 -17.28 -13.59 -11.41
CA GLY A 232 -18.39 -13.38 -10.47
C GLY A 232 -18.60 -11.87 -10.25
N ALA A 233 -19.66 -11.50 -9.54
CA ALA A 233 -19.94 -10.09 -9.25
C ALA A 233 -18.73 -9.44 -8.57
N ALA A 234 -17.97 -8.67 -9.34
CA ALA A 234 -16.86 -7.87 -8.82
C ALA A 234 -17.47 -6.60 -8.20
N ASN A 235 -17.09 -6.28 -6.97
CA ASN A 235 -17.42 -4.99 -6.38
C ASN A 235 -16.26 -4.00 -6.52
N GLN A 236 -16.43 -2.77 -6.02
CA GLN A 236 -15.47 -1.67 -6.20
C GLN A 236 -14.07 -1.94 -5.62
N LEU A 237 -13.95 -2.87 -4.67
CA LEU A 237 -12.68 -3.21 -4.01
C LEU A 237 -11.99 -4.44 -4.64
N CYS A 238 -12.60 -5.04 -5.67
CA CYS A 238 -12.08 -6.22 -6.33
C CYS A 238 -11.38 -5.85 -7.65
N VAL A 239 -10.14 -6.28 -7.79
CA VAL A 239 -9.38 -6.21 -9.05
C VAL A 239 -9.40 -7.57 -9.70
N VAL A 240 -9.83 -7.63 -10.97
CA VAL A 240 -9.88 -8.89 -11.72
C VAL A 240 -8.75 -8.93 -12.75
N ARG A 241 -7.94 -9.99 -12.72
CA ARG A 241 -6.99 -10.34 -13.77
C ARG A 241 -7.46 -11.64 -14.43
N ARG A 242 -7.87 -11.54 -15.67
CA ARG A 242 -8.19 -12.72 -16.50
C ARG A 242 -6.91 -13.31 -17.01
N LEU A 243 -6.74 -14.62 -16.79
CA LEU A 243 -5.61 -15.39 -17.33
C LEU A 243 -6.01 -15.99 -18.67
N ASP A 244 -5.09 -15.92 -19.61
CA ASP A 244 -5.23 -16.54 -20.93
C ASP A 244 -4.31 -17.75 -21.07
N ASN A 245 -4.52 -18.58 -22.08
CA ASN A 245 -3.68 -19.75 -22.33
C ASN A 245 -2.20 -19.39 -22.52
N VAL A 246 -1.92 -18.18 -23.05
CA VAL A 246 -0.57 -17.68 -23.25
C VAL A 246 0.16 -17.31 -21.97
N ASP A 247 -0.56 -17.11 -20.86
CA ASP A 247 0.02 -16.80 -19.55
C ASP A 247 0.68 -18.02 -18.89
N PHE A 248 0.31 -19.22 -19.31
CA PHE A 248 0.85 -20.48 -18.80
C PHE A 248 2.08 -20.94 -19.60
N LYS A 249 3.02 -21.64 -18.94
CA LYS A 249 4.29 -22.09 -19.55
C LYS A 249 4.09 -23.05 -20.74
N TYR A 250 3.09 -23.94 -20.62
CA TYR A 250 2.80 -25.00 -21.62
C TYR A 250 1.33 -24.97 -22.05
N GLY A 251 0.71 -23.79 -21.99
CA GLY A 251 -0.72 -23.65 -22.14
C GLY A 251 -1.49 -24.13 -20.91
N HIS A 252 -2.78 -23.82 -20.87
CA HIS A 252 -3.65 -24.28 -19.81
C HIS A 252 -4.09 -25.72 -20.07
N CYS A 253 -3.81 -26.61 -19.13
CA CYS A 253 -4.27 -28.00 -19.16
C CYS A 253 -5.31 -28.22 -18.07
N LYS A 254 -6.49 -28.79 -18.42
CA LYS A 254 -7.57 -29.08 -17.47
C LYS A 254 -7.21 -30.14 -16.42
N HIS A 255 -6.19 -30.94 -16.67
CA HIS A 255 -5.85 -32.12 -15.86
C HIS A 255 -4.46 -32.09 -15.23
N CYS A 256 -3.68 -31.04 -15.42
CA CYS A 256 -2.34 -30.94 -14.86
C CYS A 256 -2.14 -29.63 -14.08
N SER A 257 -1.10 -29.60 -13.24
CA SER A 257 -0.68 -28.44 -12.47
C SER A 257 -0.10 -27.39 -13.40
N SER A 258 -0.94 -26.63 -14.10
CA SER A 258 -0.50 -25.54 -14.97
C SER A 258 0.34 -24.52 -14.19
N ARG A 259 1.43 -24.06 -14.77
CA ARG A 259 2.32 -23.06 -14.15
C ARG A 259 2.32 -21.79 -14.96
N LEU A 260 2.27 -20.66 -14.29
CA LEU A 260 2.38 -19.34 -14.92
C LEU A 260 3.80 -19.04 -15.39
N LYS A 261 3.93 -18.20 -16.41
CA LYS A 261 5.19 -17.63 -16.84
C LYS A 261 5.73 -16.65 -15.81
N LYS A 262 7.06 -16.49 -15.75
CA LYS A 262 7.70 -15.59 -14.78
C LYS A 262 7.20 -14.15 -14.90
N VAL A 263 7.08 -13.63 -16.11
CA VAL A 263 6.60 -12.27 -16.38
C VAL A 263 5.17 -12.03 -15.85
N VAL A 264 4.31 -13.05 -15.91
CA VAL A 264 2.93 -12.97 -15.39
C VAL A 264 2.93 -12.97 -13.87
N LEU A 265 3.80 -13.75 -13.23
CA LEU A 265 3.96 -13.76 -11.79
C LEU A 265 4.46 -12.40 -11.25
N GLU A 266 5.41 -11.77 -11.95
CA GLU A 266 5.92 -10.44 -11.64
C GLU A 266 4.84 -9.36 -11.84
N GLU A 267 4.03 -9.46 -12.89
CA GLU A 267 2.86 -8.59 -13.10
C GLU A 267 1.84 -8.73 -11.97
N ILE A 268 1.54 -9.96 -11.55
CA ILE A 268 0.61 -10.22 -10.46
C ILE A 268 1.15 -9.64 -9.15
N ALA A 269 2.42 -9.84 -8.84
CA ALA A 269 3.04 -9.29 -7.63
C ALA A 269 2.99 -7.74 -7.61
N ALA A 270 3.20 -7.10 -8.77
CA ALA A 270 3.04 -5.65 -8.89
C ALA A 270 1.58 -5.20 -8.66
N LYS A 271 0.59 -5.97 -9.15
CA LYS A 271 -0.83 -5.70 -8.89
C LYS A 271 -1.20 -5.86 -7.41
N VAL A 272 -0.61 -6.83 -6.72
CA VAL A 272 -0.79 -7.00 -5.26
C VAL A 272 -0.30 -5.77 -4.51
N GLU A 273 0.89 -5.25 -4.84
CA GLU A 273 1.41 -4.04 -4.19
C GLU A 273 0.56 -2.81 -4.51
N ALA A 274 0.15 -2.63 -5.76
CA ALA A 274 -0.73 -1.54 -6.16
C ALA A 274 -2.08 -1.57 -5.43
N LEU A 275 -2.65 -2.75 -5.28
CA LEU A 275 -3.92 -2.95 -4.57
C LEU A 275 -3.75 -2.67 -3.08
N ARG A 276 -2.65 -3.13 -2.48
CA ARG A 276 -2.30 -2.85 -1.10
C ARG A 276 -2.21 -1.35 -0.84
N ALA A 277 -1.43 -0.62 -1.65
CA ALA A 277 -1.26 0.82 -1.52
C ALA A 277 -2.62 1.56 -1.61
N ARG A 278 -3.44 1.21 -2.60
CA ARG A 278 -4.79 1.79 -2.77
C ARG A 278 -5.69 1.55 -1.55
N ASN A 279 -5.62 0.36 -0.96
CA ASN A 279 -6.44 0.04 0.21
C ASN A 279 -5.99 0.78 1.47
N ILE A 280 -4.68 0.99 1.63
CA ILE A 280 -4.16 1.81 2.72
C ILE A 280 -4.74 3.22 2.61
N ALA A 281 -4.64 3.85 1.45
CA ALA A 281 -5.20 5.18 1.21
C ALA A 281 -6.72 5.23 1.48
N ALA A 282 -7.49 4.25 0.97
CA ALA A 282 -8.93 4.19 1.19
C ALA A 282 -9.33 4.01 2.66
N ARG A 283 -8.54 3.25 3.44
CA ARG A 283 -8.77 3.12 4.90
C ARG A 283 -8.50 4.42 5.65
N GLU A 284 -7.49 5.16 5.27
CA GLU A 284 -7.16 6.47 5.85
C GLU A 284 -8.27 7.48 5.59
N ASP A 285 -8.79 7.54 4.37
CA ASP A 285 -9.93 8.37 4.02
C ASP A 285 -11.18 7.99 4.81
N GLY A 286 -11.46 6.69 4.97
CA GLY A 286 -12.58 6.17 5.73
C GLY A 286 -12.51 6.55 7.21
N LEU A 287 -11.36 6.31 7.86
CA LEU A 287 -11.12 6.67 9.27
C LEU A 287 -11.28 8.18 9.49
N THR A 288 -10.75 9.00 8.59
CA THR A 288 -10.85 10.44 8.69
C THR A 288 -12.30 10.92 8.57
N ALA A 289 -13.10 10.30 7.68
CA ALA A 289 -14.51 10.59 7.53
C ALA A 289 -15.33 10.17 8.78
N GLU A 290 -14.98 9.05 9.43
CA GLU A 290 -15.59 8.60 10.67
C GLU A 290 -15.24 9.55 11.84
N PHE A 291 -13.98 9.96 11.95
CA PHE A 291 -13.57 10.97 12.95
C PHE A 291 -14.30 12.30 12.76
N ALA A 292 -14.48 12.72 11.49
CA ALA A 292 -15.23 13.94 11.19
C ALA A 292 -16.69 13.86 11.68
N LYS A 293 -17.36 12.75 11.36
CA LYS A 293 -18.75 12.49 11.80
C LYS A 293 -18.88 12.42 13.32
N GLU A 294 -17.94 11.77 14.00
CA GLU A 294 -17.98 11.64 15.45
C GLU A 294 -17.70 12.97 16.14
N ALA A 295 -16.80 13.78 15.61
CA ALA A 295 -16.54 15.13 16.12
C ALA A 295 -17.78 16.03 15.94
N GLU A 296 -18.48 15.97 14.81
CA GLU A 296 -19.74 16.67 14.57
C GLU A 296 -20.81 16.20 15.58
N ARG A 297 -20.91 14.90 15.84
CA ARG A 297 -21.86 14.33 16.82
C ARG A 297 -21.59 14.78 18.24
N GLN A 298 -20.32 15.01 18.60
CA GLN A 298 -19.90 15.53 19.91
C GLN A 298 -19.93 17.06 20.00
N GLY A 299 -20.44 17.75 18.98
CA GLY A 299 -20.50 19.21 18.94
C GLY A 299 -19.11 19.89 18.85
N ARG A 300 -18.09 19.13 18.48
CA ARG A 300 -16.75 19.65 18.21
C ARG A 300 -16.67 20.04 16.73
N MET A 301 -16.52 21.33 16.48
CA MET A 301 -16.24 21.79 15.11
C MET A 301 -14.86 21.29 14.69
N ILE A 302 -14.82 20.44 13.64
CA ILE A 302 -13.59 20.25 12.90
C ILE A 302 -13.45 21.51 12.06
N ILE A 303 -12.50 22.35 12.40
CA ILE A 303 -12.13 23.49 11.59
C ILE A 303 -11.55 22.87 10.29
N LYS A 304 -12.36 22.88 9.25
CA LYS A 304 -11.89 22.66 7.89
C LYS A 304 -11.25 23.97 7.45
N GLU A 305 -10.01 24.18 7.84
CA GLU A 305 -9.16 25.21 7.26
C GLU A 305 -8.51 24.67 5.98
#